data_6b7669702b2e468159f413e9c6f2a8a4
#
_entry.id   6b7669702b2e468159f413e9c6f2a8a4
#
_cell.length_a   1.000
_cell.length_b   1.000
_cell.length_c   1.000
_cell.angle_alpha   90.00
_cell.angle_beta   90.00
_cell.angle_gamma   90.00
#
_symmetry.space_group_name_H-M   'P 1'
#
loop_
_entity.id
_entity.type
_entity.pdbx_description
1 polymer ?
#
loop_
_entity_poly.entity_id
_entity_poly.type
_entity_poly.pdbx_seq_one_letter_code
_entity_poly.pdbx_strand_id
1 'polypeptide(L)'
;MLRRIMALNRRGFAKSLSGVVGAALAAMPVRAAAQAPGRTGSAPAVPAAATPDRAAARLAPTKVTRIRLFYPQNYDRNGPQAFPQSNMVVLVDTDAGITGVGQGGSPDTVRNVARSVIGRNAFDSEMIWQAAFMDGFYSPGKERLHALGAIDLALWDIKGKALGVPLYQLFGGKAREHIELYATSGLPQGLVPAAEAAALTLKERAARTMAAGYRVFRVDSDILPNPGGPAGARRGPAQGATFDSRSHIRLIGEAAAQMREGVGPDGNWMIDLHQKFDFHEAVEVCRLLEPHRPFIVEDPLREEQFRTQLPKLRLMTSVPLAPGEEWGTRADFSPLVEQRDIDFARASLPNVGGITEMLKIMAVCDTHRVGIVPHFTGPIATVGHMQTMMAFPGQVLMEYNQGERPVPYLSEFLECRNGKVWPNDRSGLGVTVDERQLVFVEAITEGAPGATQRRLDGSLSHW
;
A
#
# COMPACT_ATOMS: atom_id res chain seq x y z
N MET A 1 -30.65 3.14 43.33
CA MET A 1 -30.41 4.58 43.27
C MET A 1 -29.71 4.93 41.94
N LEU A 2 -30.25 4.44 40.80
CA LEU A 2 -29.64 4.64 39.46
C LEU A 2 -30.76 4.47 38.41
N ARG A 3 -31.81 5.30 38.52
CA ARG A 3 -32.87 5.43 37.49
C ARG A 3 -33.55 6.80 37.65
N ARG A 4 -32.85 7.87 37.28
CA ARG A 4 -33.41 9.21 37.07
C ARG A 4 -32.35 10.13 36.49
N ILE A 5 -32.00 9.99 35.21
CA ILE A 5 -31.52 11.08 34.36
C ILE A 5 -31.70 10.59 32.91
N MET A 6 -32.90 10.69 32.39
CA MET A 6 -33.20 10.71 30.96
C MET A 6 -34.60 11.27 30.78
N ALA A 7 -34.71 12.59 30.78
CA ALA A 7 -35.83 13.34 30.20
C ALA A 7 -35.40 14.81 30.12
N LEU A 8 -34.63 15.17 29.14
CA LEU A 8 -34.48 16.56 28.72
C LEU A 8 -35.14 16.71 27.34
N ASN A 9 -36.29 17.37 27.42
CA ASN A 9 -37.31 17.59 26.45
C ASN A 9 -36.81 18.50 25.30
N ARG A 10 -37.01 18.07 24.05
CA ARG A 10 -36.67 18.75 22.79
C ARG A 10 -37.48 20.05 22.49
N ARG A 11 -38.12 20.68 23.46
CA ARG A 11 -38.94 21.87 23.25
C ARG A 11 -38.43 23.19 23.85
N GLY A 12 -37.20 23.22 24.40
CA GLY A 12 -36.62 24.40 25.06
C GLY A 12 -35.60 25.21 24.27
N PHE A 13 -35.23 24.84 23.05
CA PHE A 13 -34.13 25.47 22.33
C PHE A 13 -34.52 26.47 21.22
N ALA A 14 -35.78 26.81 21.11
CA ALA A 14 -36.29 27.69 20.03
C ALA A 14 -36.74 29.08 20.45
N LYS A 15 -36.42 29.59 21.65
CA LYS A 15 -36.85 30.91 22.12
C LYS A 15 -35.80 31.74 22.84
N SER A 16 -34.58 31.86 22.31
CA SER A 16 -33.64 32.90 22.80
C SER A 16 -32.58 33.31 21.77
N LEU A 17 -33.02 33.67 20.57
CA LEU A 17 -32.16 34.33 19.57
C LEU A 17 -33.01 35.32 18.75
N SER A 18 -33.59 36.28 19.46
CA SER A 18 -34.19 37.45 18.84
C SER A 18 -33.91 38.65 19.75
N GLY A 19 -32.83 39.34 19.46
CA GLY A 19 -32.52 40.59 20.15
C GLY A 19 -31.03 40.87 20.17
N VAL A 20 -30.64 41.80 19.36
CA VAL A 20 -29.37 42.54 19.25
C VAL A 20 -28.64 42.26 17.95
N VAL A 21 -29.10 42.86 16.85
CA VAL A 21 -28.22 43.43 15.79
C VAL A 21 -28.97 44.69 15.29
N GLY A 22 -28.55 45.80 15.82
CA GLY A 22 -28.91 47.12 15.33
C GLY A 22 -27.78 48.10 15.66
N ALA A 23 -27.37 48.86 14.66
CA ALA A 23 -26.38 49.95 14.66
C ALA A 23 -24.92 49.50 14.55
N ALA A 24 -24.29 49.70 13.38
CA ALA A 24 -23.68 50.91 12.91
C ALA A 24 -22.95 50.64 11.58
N LEU A 25 -23.56 50.97 10.48
CA LEU A 25 -22.86 51.17 9.19
C LEU A 25 -22.51 52.66 9.13
N ALA A 26 -21.29 53.03 9.53
CA ALA A 26 -20.69 54.30 9.26
C ALA A 26 -20.09 54.29 7.85
N ALA A 27 -20.64 55.11 6.97
CA ALA A 27 -20.14 55.31 5.61
C ALA A 27 -18.79 56.00 5.65
N MET A 28 -17.76 55.35 5.06
CA MET A 28 -16.50 56.00 4.71
C MET A 28 -16.60 56.59 3.29
N PRO A 29 -16.10 57.83 3.09
CA PRO A 29 -16.19 58.45 1.77
C PRO A 29 -15.14 57.86 0.80
N VAL A 30 -15.62 57.47 -0.39
CA VAL A 30 -14.78 57.09 -1.53
C VAL A 30 -14.03 58.31 -2.01
N ARG A 31 -12.71 58.36 -1.83
CA ARG A 31 -11.84 59.32 -2.49
C ARG A 31 -11.69 58.94 -3.95
N ALA A 32 -12.13 59.81 -4.84
CA ALA A 32 -11.87 59.72 -6.27
C ALA A 32 -10.35 59.79 -6.52
N ALA A 33 -9.80 58.74 -7.09
CA ALA A 33 -8.43 58.71 -7.57
C ALA A 33 -8.38 59.40 -8.95
N ALA A 34 -7.48 60.34 -9.08
CA ALA A 34 -7.21 61.09 -10.30
C ALA A 34 -6.75 60.15 -11.42
N GLN A 35 -7.29 60.37 -12.64
CA GLN A 35 -6.89 59.73 -13.86
C GLN A 35 -5.45 60.08 -14.23
N ALA A 36 -4.60 59.05 -14.36
CA ALA A 36 -3.30 59.18 -15.02
C ALA A 36 -3.47 59.04 -16.54
N PRO A 37 -2.64 59.78 -17.35
CA PRO A 37 -2.81 59.83 -18.78
C PRO A 37 -2.46 58.51 -19.47
N GLY A 38 -3.25 58.16 -20.50
CA GLY A 38 -3.23 56.94 -21.23
C GLY A 38 -1.89 56.55 -21.86
N ARG A 39 -1.49 55.32 -21.60
CA ARG A 39 -0.56 54.57 -22.46
C ARG A 39 -1.39 53.68 -23.39
N THR A 40 -1.55 54.11 -24.62
CA THR A 40 -2.00 53.26 -25.73
C THR A 40 -0.83 52.36 -26.14
N GLY A 41 -0.69 51.25 -25.43
CA GLY A 41 0.15 50.16 -25.86
C GLY A 41 -0.78 48.94 -26.01
N SER A 42 -1.09 48.59 -27.25
CA SER A 42 -1.77 47.32 -27.57
C SER A 42 -0.92 46.15 -27.02
N ALA A 43 -1.44 45.42 -26.05
CA ALA A 43 -0.83 44.16 -25.66
C ALA A 43 -0.76 43.25 -26.91
N PRO A 44 0.36 42.54 -27.11
CA PRO A 44 0.45 41.58 -28.21
C PRO A 44 -0.67 40.56 -28.03
N ALA A 45 -1.48 40.38 -29.11
CA ALA A 45 -2.51 39.37 -29.15
C ALA A 45 -1.83 38.00 -28.91
N VAL A 46 -2.16 37.35 -27.80
CA VAL A 46 -1.82 35.94 -27.60
C VAL A 46 -2.49 35.20 -28.77
N PRO A 47 -1.74 34.50 -29.62
CA PRO A 47 -2.35 33.74 -30.71
C PRO A 47 -3.30 32.76 -30.02
N ALA A 48 -4.57 32.80 -30.44
CA ALA A 48 -5.56 31.82 -30.02
C ALA A 48 -4.98 30.45 -30.39
N ALA A 49 -4.61 29.67 -29.40
CA ALA A 49 -4.23 28.29 -29.62
C ALA A 49 -5.41 27.64 -30.36
N ALA A 50 -5.18 27.21 -31.60
CA ALA A 50 -6.16 26.44 -32.33
C ALA A 50 -6.54 25.26 -31.44
N THR A 51 -7.74 25.27 -30.88
CA THR A 51 -8.34 24.13 -30.21
C THR A 51 -8.36 23.02 -31.26
N PRO A 52 -7.58 21.95 -31.11
CA PRO A 52 -7.75 20.84 -32.01
C PRO A 52 -9.18 20.34 -31.76
N ASP A 53 -9.99 20.34 -32.80
CA ASP A 53 -11.27 19.64 -32.84
C ASP A 53 -10.97 18.12 -32.81
N ARG A 54 -10.48 17.67 -31.67
CA ARG A 54 -10.36 16.26 -31.36
C ARG A 54 -11.68 15.87 -30.72
N ALA A 55 -12.59 15.33 -31.53
CA ALA A 55 -13.53 14.35 -31.00
C ALA A 55 -12.76 13.49 -30.01
N ALA A 56 -13.18 13.51 -28.75
CA ALA A 56 -12.45 12.83 -27.67
C ALA A 56 -12.10 11.41 -28.14
N ALA A 57 -10.82 11.14 -28.34
CA ALA A 57 -10.37 9.86 -28.86
C ALA A 57 -10.73 8.82 -27.79
N ARG A 58 -11.84 8.10 -28.01
CA ARG A 58 -12.18 6.94 -27.21
C ARG A 58 -11.11 5.88 -27.49
N LEU A 59 -10.52 5.37 -26.42
CA LEU A 59 -9.73 4.14 -26.56
C LEU A 59 -10.63 3.08 -27.20
N ALA A 60 -10.16 2.46 -28.28
CA ALA A 60 -10.87 1.35 -28.88
C ALA A 60 -11.08 0.24 -27.84
N PRO A 61 -12.27 -0.37 -27.74
CA PRO A 61 -12.47 -1.48 -26.84
C PRO A 61 -11.42 -2.55 -27.06
N THR A 62 -10.74 -2.94 -26.00
CA THR A 62 -9.63 -3.91 -26.02
C THR A 62 -10.03 -5.08 -25.13
N LYS A 63 -10.34 -6.24 -25.73
CA LYS A 63 -10.86 -7.39 -25.00
C LYS A 63 -9.74 -8.25 -24.45
N VAL A 64 -9.90 -8.68 -23.21
CA VAL A 64 -9.06 -9.72 -22.62
C VAL A 64 -9.38 -11.06 -23.33
N THR A 65 -8.36 -11.66 -23.95
CA THR A 65 -8.51 -12.92 -24.70
C THR A 65 -7.95 -14.13 -23.97
N ARG A 66 -6.93 -13.91 -23.12
CA ARG A 66 -6.23 -15.00 -22.45
C ARG A 66 -5.56 -14.49 -21.17
N ILE A 67 -5.53 -15.34 -20.15
CA ILE A 67 -4.76 -15.11 -18.93
C ILE A 67 -3.81 -16.29 -18.76
N ARG A 68 -2.50 -16.01 -18.64
CA ARG A 68 -1.42 -16.99 -18.54
C ARG A 68 -0.76 -16.92 -17.19
N LEU A 69 -0.49 -18.06 -16.58
CA LEU A 69 0.08 -18.22 -15.25
C LEU A 69 1.47 -18.82 -15.32
N PHE A 70 2.39 -18.27 -14.54
CA PHE A 70 3.78 -18.70 -14.48
C PHE A 70 4.32 -18.63 -13.07
N TYR A 71 5.39 -19.39 -12.81
CA TYR A 71 6.26 -19.20 -11.65
C TYR A 71 7.69 -18.91 -12.09
N PRO A 72 8.48 -18.17 -11.30
CA PRO A 72 9.94 -18.06 -11.55
C PRO A 72 10.60 -19.44 -11.55
N GLN A 73 11.62 -19.64 -12.41
CA GLN A 73 12.29 -20.94 -12.53
C GLN A 73 12.84 -21.49 -11.21
N ASN A 74 13.29 -20.61 -10.33
CA ASN A 74 13.88 -21.00 -9.05
C ASN A 74 12.88 -21.05 -7.89
N TYR A 75 11.57 -20.94 -8.18
CA TYR A 75 10.54 -21.02 -7.15
C TYR A 75 10.20 -22.45 -6.79
N ASP A 76 10.54 -22.87 -5.57
CA ASP A 76 10.14 -24.17 -5.02
C ASP A 76 8.72 -24.09 -4.45
N ARG A 77 7.76 -24.66 -5.19
CA ARG A 77 6.33 -24.69 -4.79
C ARG A 77 6.06 -25.57 -3.57
N ASN A 78 6.94 -26.49 -3.24
CA ASN A 78 6.79 -27.44 -2.15
C ASN A 78 7.69 -27.07 -0.95
N GLY A 79 8.44 -25.99 -1.08
CA GLY A 79 9.33 -25.52 -0.04
C GLY A 79 8.56 -24.98 1.20
N PRO A 80 9.20 -24.99 2.36
CA PRO A 80 8.56 -24.55 3.61
C PRO A 80 8.18 -23.06 3.64
N GLN A 81 8.60 -22.30 2.64
CA GLN A 81 8.29 -20.87 2.44
C GLN A 81 7.68 -20.64 1.05
N ALA A 82 6.82 -21.55 0.61
CA ALA A 82 6.08 -21.37 -0.63
C ALA A 82 4.97 -20.34 -0.45
N PHE A 83 5.22 -19.11 -0.94
CA PHE A 83 4.21 -18.04 -0.96
C PHE A 83 3.78 -17.79 -2.42
N PRO A 84 2.73 -18.51 -2.91
CA PRO A 84 2.24 -18.34 -4.28
C PRO A 84 1.87 -16.89 -4.59
N GLN A 85 1.22 -16.22 -3.65
CA GLN A 85 0.80 -14.82 -3.76
C GLN A 85 1.95 -13.84 -4.02
N SER A 86 3.19 -14.19 -3.65
CA SER A 86 4.37 -13.37 -3.88
C SER A 86 5.18 -13.78 -5.12
N ASN A 87 4.87 -14.95 -5.70
CA ASN A 87 5.69 -15.54 -6.76
C ASN A 87 4.93 -15.80 -8.06
N MET A 88 3.59 -15.96 -8.04
CA MET A 88 2.84 -16.19 -9.26
C MET A 88 2.83 -14.95 -10.14
N VAL A 89 3.36 -15.09 -11.36
CA VAL A 89 3.29 -14.08 -12.41
C VAL A 89 2.07 -14.33 -13.27
N VAL A 90 1.26 -13.30 -13.48
CA VAL A 90 0.02 -13.33 -14.25
C VAL A 90 0.18 -12.43 -15.47
N LEU A 91 0.07 -12.98 -16.66
CA LEU A 91 0.08 -12.24 -17.91
C LEU A 91 -1.33 -12.21 -18.51
N VAL A 92 -1.84 -11.02 -18.80
CA VAL A 92 -3.17 -10.80 -19.37
C VAL A 92 -3.01 -10.31 -20.81
N ASP A 93 -3.39 -11.15 -21.77
CA ASP A 93 -3.31 -10.86 -23.19
C ASP A 93 -4.64 -10.29 -23.71
N THR A 94 -4.54 -9.39 -24.70
CA THR A 94 -5.68 -8.73 -25.33
C THR A 94 -5.72 -8.94 -26.83
N ASP A 95 -6.88 -8.71 -27.46
CA ASP A 95 -7.08 -8.72 -28.91
C ASP A 95 -6.34 -7.60 -29.64
N ALA A 96 -5.91 -6.56 -28.92
CA ALA A 96 -5.07 -5.48 -29.46
C ALA A 96 -3.57 -5.81 -29.41
N GLY A 97 -3.16 -7.02 -28.99
CA GLY A 97 -1.76 -7.43 -28.90
C GLY A 97 -1.01 -6.80 -27.71
N ILE A 98 -1.71 -6.17 -26.77
CA ILE A 98 -1.12 -5.62 -25.55
C ILE A 98 -1.19 -6.71 -24.48
N THR A 99 -0.05 -6.99 -23.83
CA THR A 99 0.01 -7.89 -22.67
C THR A 99 0.27 -7.08 -21.40
N GLY A 100 -0.60 -7.24 -20.41
CA GLY A 100 -0.43 -6.69 -19.06
C GLY A 100 0.24 -7.69 -18.12
N VAL A 101 0.93 -7.15 -17.12
CA VAL A 101 1.71 -7.90 -16.14
C VAL A 101 1.13 -7.71 -14.75
N GLY A 102 0.92 -8.81 -14.03
CA GLY A 102 0.49 -8.81 -12.65
C GLY A 102 1.19 -9.88 -11.82
N GLN A 103 0.96 -9.85 -10.52
CA GLN A 103 1.55 -10.80 -9.58
C GLN A 103 0.60 -11.08 -8.42
N GLY A 104 0.40 -12.33 -8.11
CA GLY A 104 -0.39 -12.77 -6.96
C GLY A 104 -1.31 -13.95 -7.24
N GLY A 105 -1.96 -14.43 -6.19
CA GLY A 105 -2.90 -15.55 -6.24
C GLY A 105 -2.27 -16.93 -6.35
N SER A 106 -3.10 -17.91 -6.56
CA SER A 106 -2.75 -19.30 -6.87
C SER A 106 -3.43 -19.71 -8.18
N PRO A 107 -3.04 -20.82 -8.84
CA PRO A 107 -3.69 -21.25 -10.09
C PRO A 107 -5.21 -21.33 -9.96
N ASP A 108 -5.70 -21.93 -8.88
CA ASP A 108 -7.14 -22.13 -8.68
C ASP A 108 -7.89 -20.81 -8.44
N THR A 109 -7.33 -19.92 -7.62
CA THR A 109 -7.96 -18.64 -7.32
C THR A 109 -7.94 -17.70 -8.53
N VAL A 110 -6.82 -17.66 -9.29
CA VAL A 110 -6.74 -16.87 -10.53
C VAL A 110 -7.70 -17.41 -11.59
N ARG A 111 -7.81 -18.74 -11.75
CA ARG A 111 -8.77 -19.35 -12.70
C ARG A 111 -10.21 -18.94 -12.37
N ASN A 112 -10.58 -18.92 -11.09
CA ASN A 112 -11.91 -18.51 -10.67
C ASN A 112 -12.21 -17.04 -11.00
N VAL A 113 -11.26 -16.14 -10.77
CA VAL A 113 -11.42 -14.71 -11.09
C VAL A 113 -11.37 -14.48 -12.60
N ALA A 114 -10.46 -15.16 -13.32
CA ALA A 114 -10.26 -15.01 -14.77
C ALA A 114 -11.54 -15.23 -15.57
N ARG A 115 -12.40 -16.17 -15.14
CA ARG A 115 -13.67 -16.44 -15.81
C ARG A 115 -14.57 -15.23 -15.94
N SER A 116 -14.58 -14.35 -14.94
CA SER A 116 -15.36 -13.10 -14.98
C SER A 116 -14.67 -11.98 -15.75
N VAL A 117 -13.43 -12.18 -16.23
CA VAL A 117 -12.61 -11.17 -16.89
C VAL A 117 -12.46 -11.41 -18.39
N ILE A 118 -12.32 -12.68 -18.81
CA ILE A 118 -12.17 -13.05 -20.22
C ILE A 118 -13.35 -12.51 -21.04
N GLY A 119 -13.05 -11.90 -22.20
CA GLY A 119 -14.01 -11.30 -23.12
C GLY A 119 -14.45 -9.88 -22.76
N ARG A 120 -14.10 -9.37 -21.57
CA ARG A 120 -14.40 -7.99 -21.17
C ARG A 120 -13.38 -6.99 -21.74
N ASN A 121 -13.80 -5.74 -21.84
CA ASN A 121 -12.90 -4.65 -22.19
C ASN A 121 -11.92 -4.38 -21.03
N ALA A 122 -10.63 -4.52 -21.28
CA ALA A 122 -9.57 -4.37 -20.29
C ALA A 122 -9.53 -2.97 -19.63
N PHE A 123 -10.11 -1.95 -20.27
CA PHE A 123 -10.14 -0.59 -19.75
C PHE A 123 -11.21 -0.35 -18.70
N ASP A 124 -12.18 -1.26 -18.55
CA ASP A 124 -13.26 -1.17 -17.59
C ASP A 124 -12.86 -1.78 -16.22
N SER A 125 -11.65 -1.44 -15.75
CA SER A 125 -11.04 -2.04 -14.55
C SER A 125 -11.95 -1.95 -13.32
N GLU A 126 -12.64 -0.82 -13.07
CA GLU A 126 -13.58 -0.69 -11.95
C GLU A 126 -14.75 -1.68 -12.06
N MET A 127 -15.37 -1.78 -13.23
CA MET A 127 -16.47 -2.71 -13.48
C MET A 127 -16.01 -4.16 -13.33
N ILE A 128 -14.83 -4.49 -13.85
CA ILE A 128 -14.27 -5.84 -13.74
C ILE A 128 -13.98 -6.16 -12.28
N TRP A 129 -13.37 -5.22 -11.55
CA TRP A 129 -13.05 -5.38 -10.13
C TRP A 129 -14.31 -5.65 -9.30
N GLN A 130 -15.33 -4.78 -9.45
CA GLN A 130 -16.58 -4.94 -8.72
C GLN A 130 -17.30 -6.24 -9.07
N ALA A 131 -17.39 -6.59 -10.35
CA ALA A 131 -18.01 -7.83 -10.79
C ALA A 131 -17.30 -9.05 -10.21
N ALA A 132 -15.96 -9.10 -10.29
CA ALA A 132 -15.18 -10.22 -9.76
C ALA A 132 -15.20 -10.27 -8.22
N PHE A 133 -15.25 -9.13 -7.54
CA PHE A 133 -15.35 -9.08 -6.08
C PHE A 133 -16.72 -9.58 -5.59
N MET A 134 -17.78 -9.20 -6.29
CA MET A 134 -19.18 -9.55 -5.94
C MET A 134 -19.63 -10.90 -6.49
N ASP A 135 -18.80 -11.57 -7.30
CA ASP A 135 -19.12 -12.84 -7.93
C ASP A 135 -19.04 -13.98 -6.91
N GLY A 136 -20.16 -14.31 -6.32
CA GLY A 136 -20.32 -15.39 -5.36
C GLY A 136 -21.12 -14.96 -4.12
N PHE A 137 -21.82 -15.94 -3.58
CA PHE A 137 -22.65 -15.75 -2.38
C PHE A 137 -21.82 -15.44 -1.13
N TYR A 138 -20.68 -16.14 -0.98
CA TYR A 138 -19.79 -15.93 0.15
C TYR A 138 -18.84 -14.77 -0.13
N SER A 139 -18.59 -13.96 0.89
CA SER A 139 -17.58 -12.90 0.83
C SER A 139 -16.24 -13.46 0.36
N PRO A 140 -15.56 -12.79 -0.57
CA PRO A 140 -14.26 -13.26 -1.02
C PRO A 140 -13.26 -13.23 0.14
N GLY A 141 -12.54 -14.33 0.33
CA GLY A 141 -11.39 -14.38 1.23
C GLY A 141 -10.16 -13.71 0.63
N LYS A 142 -9.11 -13.59 1.42
CA LYS A 142 -7.82 -12.99 1.00
C LYS A 142 -7.22 -13.64 -0.24
N GLU A 143 -7.29 -14.96 -0.34
CA GLU A 143 -6.80 -15.71 -1.50
C GLU A 143 -7.43 -15.24 -2.83
N ARG A 144 -8.72 -14.93 -2.80
CA ARG A 144 -9.41 -14.38 -3.97
C ARG A 144 -9.01 -12.93 -4.26
N LEU A 145 -8.79 -12.12 -3.21
CA LEU A 145 -8.28 -10.76 -3.37
C LEU A 145 -6.89 -10.75 -4.00
N HIS A 146 -6.00 -11.67 -3.61
CA HIS A 146 -4.69 -11.81 -4.24
C HIS A 146 -4.79 -12.09 -5.74
N ALA A 147 -5.71 -12.96 -6.14
CA ALA A 147 -5.93 -13.27 -7.55
C ALA A 147 -6.54 -12.07 -8.31
N LEU A 148 -7.51 -11.40 -7.69
CA LEU A 148 -8.11 -10.20 -8.24
C LEU A 148 -7.08 -9.08 -8.38
N GLY A 149 -6.23 -8.90 -7.35
CA GLY A 149 -5.14 -7.92 -7.35
C GLY A 149 -4.13 -8.16 -8.46
N ALA A 150 -3.78 -9.41 -8.73
CA ALA A 150 -2.88 -9.76 -9.83
C ALA A 150 -3.47 -9.39 -11.20
N ILE A 151 -4.74 -9.70 -11.42
CA ILE A 151 -5.42 -9.36 -12.67
C ILE A 151 -5.63 -7.85 -12.79
N ASP A 152 -6.07 -7.17 -11.72
CA ASP A 152 -6.25 -5.72 -11.71
C ASP A 152 -4.96 -4.96 -12.02
N LEU A 153 -3.85 -5.39 -11.44
CA LEU A 153 -2.52 -4.84 -11.73
C LEU A 153 -2.17 -4.95 -13.23
N ALA A 154 -2.46 -6.10 -13.84
CA ALA A 154 -2.27 -6.33 -15.26
C ALA A 154 -3.21 -5.47 -16.13
N LEU A 155 -4.47 -5.27 -15.74
CA LEU A 155 -5.41 -4.40 -16.45
C LEU A 155 -4.95 -2.94 -16.44
N TRP A 156 -4.44 -2.45 -15.31
CA TRP A 156 -3.84 -1.12 -15.22
C TRP A 156 -2.58 -1.00 -16.08
N ASP A 157 -1.73 -2.03 -16.12
CA ASP A 157 -0.56 -2.08 -16.98
C ASP A 157 -0.94 -1.99 -18.46
N ILE A 158 -1.97 -2.73 -18.90
CA ILE A 158 -2.54 -2.62 -20.25
C ILE A 158 -2.98 -1.19 -20.54
N LYS A 159 -3.70 -0.55 -19.60
CA LYS A 159 -4.19 0.83 -19.77
C LYS A 159 -3.03 1.82 -19.93
N GLY A 160 -2.01 1.73 -19.09
CA GLY A 160 -0.82 2.57 -19.19
C GLY A 160 -0.05 2.37 -20.50
N LYS A 161 0.12 1.11 -20.94
CA LYS A 161 0.75 0.76 -22.23
C LYS A 161 -0.05 1.28 -23.41
N ALA A 162 -1.37 1.12 -23.41
CA ALA A 162 -2.24 1.61 -24.49
C ALA A 162 -2.22 3.14 -24.64
N LEU A 163 -2.04 3.85 -23.52
CA LEU A 163 -1.96 5.32 -23.49
C LEU A 163 -0.52 5.84 -23.65
N GLY A 164 0.49 4.96 -23.60
CA GLY A 164 1.90 5.34 -23.70
C GLY A 164 2.43 6.11 -22.50
N VAL A 165 1.82 5.95 -21.31
CA VAL A 165 2.18 6.70 -20.09
C VAL A 165 2.44 5.76 -18.91
N PRO A 166 3.32 6.14 -17.96
CA PRO A 166 3.47 5.41 -16.69
C PRO A 166 2.20 5.55 -15.83
N LEU A 167 1.94 4.57 -14.96
CA LEU A 167 0.69 4.51 -14.21
C LEU A 167 0.50 5.69 -13.26
N TYR A 168 1.55 6.19 -12.62
CA TYR A 168 1.42 7.34 -11.72
C TYR A 168 0.80 8.57 -12.42
N GLN A 169 0.99 8.75 -13.76
CA GLN A 169 0.34 9.83 -14.51
C GLN A 169 -1.17 9.65 -14.58
N LEU A 170 -1.65 8.41 -14.61
CA LEU A 170 -3.09 8.11 -14.61
C LEU A 170 -3.72 8.36 -13.23
N PHE A 171 -2.91 8.41 -12.17
CA PHE A 171 -3.35 8.61 -10.79
C PHE A 171 -3.26 10.07 -10.33
N GLY A 172 -2.89 10.99 -11.22
CA GLY A 172 -2.79 12.42 -10.91
C GLY A 172 -1.39 13.02 -11.06
N GLY A 173 -0.39 12.23 -11.45
CA GLY A 173 0.99 12.67 -11.63
C GLY A 173 1.86 12.44 -10.40
N LYS A 174 3.11 12.93 -10.47
CA LYS A 174 4.08 12.79 -9.38
C LYS A 174 3.77 13.76 -8.24
N ALA A 175 3.53 13.23 -7.04
CA ALA A 175 3.50 14.01 -5.80
C ALA A 175 4.90 14.15 -5.16
N ARG A 176 5.89 13.40 -5.68
CA ARG A 176 7.30 13.36 -5.22
C ARG A 176 8.24 12.92 -6.32
N GLU A 177 9.53 13.18 -6.19
CA GLU A 177 10.53 12.76 -7.17
C GLU A 177 11.07 11.35 -6.90
N HIS A 178 11.04 10.89 -5.66
CA HIS A 178 11.49 9.58 -5.22
C HIS A 178 10.69 9.11 -4.00
N ILE A 179 10.81 7.84 -3.67
CA ILE A 179 10.25 7.26 -2.45
C ILE A 179 11.40 6.78 -1.56
N GLU A 180 11.35 7.11 -0.26
CA GLU A 180 12.28 6.57 0.73
C GLU A 180 11.99 5.09 0.97
N LEU A 181 13.06 4.31 1.12
CA LEU A 181 13.00 2.87 1.33
C LEU A 181 13.45 2.49 2.73
N TYR A 182 12.98 1.33 3.18
CA TYR A 182 13.63 0.57 4.25
C TYR A 182 13.82 -0.88 3.82
N ALA A 183 14.84 -1.53 4.38
CA ALA A 183 15.11 -2.93 4.10
C ALA A 183 14.33 -3.82 5.07
N THR A 184 13.59 -4.81 4.56
CA THR A 184 12.81 -5.77 5.35
C THR A 184 13.61 -6.41 6.48
N SER A 185 14.85 -6.80 6.22
CA SER A 185 15.74 -7.46 7.19
C SER A 185 16.64 -6.50 7.97
N GLY A 186 16.37 -5.20 7.92
CA GLY A 186 17.13 -4.14 8.57
C GLY A 186 18.38 -3.76 7.78
N LEU A 187 19.38 -4.62 7.69
CA LEU A 187 20.57 -4.34 6.88
C LEU A 187 20.26 -4.63 5.40
N PRO A 188 20.44 -3.64 4.49
CA PRO A 188 20.21 -3.84 3.06
C PRO A 188 21.06 -4.99 2.50
N GLN A 189 20.46 -5.82 1.65
CA GLN A 189 21.16 -6.94 1.04
C GLN A 189 22.34 -6.44 0.18
N GLY A 190 23.51 -7.06 0.36
CA GLY A 190 24.70 -6.73 -0.40
C GLY A 190 25.48 -5.51 0.10
N LEU A 191 24.98 -4.81 1.13
CA LEU A 191 25.70 -3.68 1.72
C LEU A 191 27.04 -4.09 2.33
N VAL A 192 27.07 -5.27 2.94
CA VAL A 192 28.29 -5.91 3.44
C VAL A 192 28.28 -7.41 3.12
N PRO A 193 29.42 -8.11 3.12
CA PRO A 193 29.47 -9.56 2.98
C PRO A 193 28.64 -10.28 4.04
N ALA A 194 28.03 -11.41 3.71
CA ALA A 194 27.14 -12.15 4.61
C ALA A 194 27.80 -12.54 5.93
N ALA A 195 29.07 -12.94 5.92
CA ALA A 195 29.83 -13.28 7.13
C ALA A 195 30.03 -12.06 8.04
N GLU A 196 30.29 -10.88 7.48
CA GLU A 196 30.38 -9.64 8.22
C GLU A 196 29.01 -9.25 8.79
N ALA A 197 27.94 -9.32 7.97
CA ALA A 197 26.58 -9.04 8.40
C ALA A 197 26.15 -9.88 9.61
N ALA A 198 26.56 -11.16 9.64
CA ALA A 198 26.23 -12.07 10.75
C ALA A 198 26.93 -11.68 12.07
N ALA A 199 28.07 -11.01 12.02
CA ALA A 199 28.84 -10.59 13.19
C ALA A 199 28.40 -9.22 13.75
N LEU A 200 27.66 -8.42 13.00
CA LEU A 200 27.24 -7.08 13.43
C LEU A 200 26.15 -7.12 14.50
N THR A 201 26.30 -6.29 15.52
CA THR A 201 25.25 -5.96 16.49
C THR A 201 24.12 -5.17 15.83
N LEU A 202 22.94 -5.07 16.46
CA LEU A 202 21.84 -4.25 15.95
C LEU A 202 22.24 -2.78 15.82
N LYS A 203 23.00 -2.24 16.78
CA LYS A 203 23.55 -0.90 16.74
C LYS A 203 24.41 -0.66 15.49
N GLU A 204 25.33 -1.58 15.21
CA GLU A 204 26.22 -1.48 14.04
C GLU A 204 25.46 -1.63 12.73
N ARG A 205 24.50 -2.54 12.64
CA ARG A 205 23.60 -2.68 11.48
C ARG A 205 22.83 -1.39 11.22
N ALA A 206 22.24 -0.81 12.26
CA ALA A 206 21.52 0.45 12.15
C ALA A 206 22.42 1.59 11.66
N ALA A 207 23.61 1.74 12.25
CA ALA A 207 24.59 2.76 11.84
C ALA A 207 25.03 2.61 10.39
N ARG A 208 25.29 1.38 9.94
CA ARG A 208 25.66 1.10 8.53
C ARG A 208 24.53 1.38 7.55
N THR A 209 23.29 1.06 7.93
CA THR A 209 22.11 1.34 7.13
C THR A 209 21.93 2.86 6.95
N MET A 210 22.10 3.65 8.03
CA MET A 210 22.06 5.12 7.94
C MET A 210 23.19 5.66 7.05
N ALA A 211 24.42 5.14 7.20
CA ALA A 211 25.57 5.53 6.39
C ALA A 211 25.38 5.19 4.89
N ALA A 212 24.58 4.19 4.56
CA ALA A 212 24.22 3.84 3.18
C ALA A 212 23.11 4.74 2.58
N GLY A 213 22.66 5.76 3.32
CA GLY A 213 21.70 6.75 2.86
C GLY A 213 20.23 6.42 3.14
N TYR A 214 19.96 5.33 3.83
CA TYR A 214 18.61 5.03 4.34
C TYR A 214 18.27 5.97 5.50
N ARG A 215 17.00 6.30 5.62
CA ARG A 215 16.52 7.16 6.72
C ARG A 215 15.84 6.39 7.83
N VAL A 216 15.48 5.14 7.59
CA VAL A 216 14.78 4.28 8.54
C VAL A 216 15.45 2.91 8.57
N PHE A 217 15.80 2.47 9.78
CA PHE A 217 16.25 1.10 10.04
C PHE A 217 15.10 0.28 10.61
N ARG A 218 14.81 -0.87 10.03
CA ARG A 218 13.76 -1.78 10.49
C ARG A 218 14.37 -3.03 11.11
N VAL A 219 13.77 -3.53 12.18
CA VAL A 219 14.02 -4.86 12.69
C VAL A 219 12.72 -5.66 12.73
N ASP A 220 12.83 -6.93 12.41
CA ASP A 220 11.79 -7.92 12.61
C ASP A 220 12.03 -8.58 13.97
N SER A 221 11.01 -8.57 14.84
CA SER A 221 11.14 -9.16 16.18
C SER A 221 11.46 -10.66 16.17
N ASP A 222 11.17 -11.36 15.05
CA ASP A 222 11.46 -12.78 14.87
C ASP A 222 12.92 -13.11 14.70
N ILE A 223 13.73 -12.15 14.27
CA ILE A 223 15.17 -12.32 14.11
C ILE A 223 15.97 -11.91 15.33
N LEU A 224 15.30 -11.39 16.37
CA LEU A 224 15.97 -11.14 17.63
C LEU A 224 16.45 -12.47 18.23
N PRO A 225 17.69 -12.52 18.74
CA PRO A 225 18.25 -13.76 19.28
C PRO A 225 17.36 -14.26 20.43
N ASN A 226 16.79 -15.45 20.27
CA ASN A 226 16.08 -16.09 21.36
C ASN A 226 17.10 -16.46 22.44
N PRO A 227 16.85 -16.16 23.75
CA PRO A 227 17.75 -16.60 24.81
C PRO A 227 17.89 -18.12 24.75
N GLY A 228 19.10 -18.62 24.40
CA GLY A 228 19.38 -20.04 24.25
C GLY A 228 19.24 -20.62 22.86
N GLY A 229 18.88 -19.83 21.84
CA GLY A 229 18.90 -20.24 20.44
C GLY A 229 20.19 -19.81 19.72
N PRO A 230 20.60 -20.50 18.64
CA PRO A 230 21.76 -20.09 17.86
C PRO A 230 21.50 -18.70 17.23
N ALA A 231 22.48 -17.80 17.37
CA ALA A 231 22.46 -16.49 16.72
C ALA A 231 22.28 -16.68 15.21
N GLY A 232 21.21 -16.06 14.66
CA GLY A 232 20.92 -16.14 13.22
C GLY A 232 19.98 -17.26 12.77
N ALA A 233 19.30 -17.96 13.68
CA ALA A 233 18.24 -18.90 13.33
C ALA A 233 17.11 -18.16 12.59
N ARG A 234 16.87 -18.58 11.36
CA ARG A 234 15.90 -18.00 10.43
C ARG A 234 14.46 -18.20 10.91
N ARG A 235 13.63 -17.23 10.51
CA ARG A 235 12.16 -17.15 10.54
C ARG A 235 11.44 -18.47 10.79
N GLY A 236 10.67 -18.44 11.85
CA GLY A 236 9.77 -19.50 12.29
C GLY A 236 10.33 -20.25 13.50
N PRO A 237 9.46 -20.56 14.47
CA PRO A 237 9.86 -21.37 15.60
C PRO A 237 10.30 -22.75 15.10
N ALA A 238 11.39 -23.26 15.63
CA ALA A 238 11.71 -24.68 15.46
C ALA A 238 10.50 -25.51 15.93
N GLN A 239 10.23 -26.63 15.25
CA GLN A 239 9.13 -27.51 15.63
C GLN A 239 9.22 -27.85 17.11
N GLY A 240 8.17 -27.54 17.90
CA GLY A 240 8.15 -27.72 19.34
C GLY A 240 8.78 -26.58 20.16
N ALA A 241 9.19 -25.46 19.54
CA ALA A 241 9.68 -24.31 20.30
C ALA A 241 8.55 -23.66 21.10
N THR A 242 8.83 -23.34 22.34
CA THR A 242 7.93 -22.59 23.21
C THR A 242 8.16 -21.10 23.01
N PHE A 243 7.09 -20.33 22.75
CA PHE A 243 7.14 -18.87 22.76
C PHE A 243 6.98 -18.38 24.22
N ASP A 244 8.00 -17.73 24.74
CA ASP A 244 7.96 -17.04 26.02
C ASP A 244 7.87 -15.52 25.77
N SER A 245 6.66 -15.00 25.82
CA SER A 245 6.38 -13.59 25.54
C SER A 245 7.15 -12.64 26.47
N ARG A 246 7.28 -12.98 27.74
CA ARG A 246 7.98 -12.12 28.71
C ARG A 246 9.46 -11.99 28.38
N SER A 247 10.13 -13.10 28.08
CA SER A 247 11.53 -13.07 27.62
C SER A 247 11.68 -12.32 26.30
N HIS A 248 10.72 -12.49 25.38
CA HIS A 248 10.74 -11.82 24.10
C HIS A 248 10.55 -10.30 24.23
N ILE A 249 9.63 -9.84 25.07
CA ILE A 249 9.43 -8.42 25.39
C ILE A 249 10.70 -7.78 25.94
N ARG A 250 11.41 -8.46 26.85
CA ARG A 250 12.69 -7.97 27.35
C ARG A 250 13.71 -7.77 26.22
N LEU A 251 13.85 -8.76 25.33
CA LEU A 251 14.74 -8.66 24.16
C LEU A 251 14.39 -7.51 23.24
N ILE A 252 13.10 -7.25 23.03
CA ILE A 252 12.62 -6.10 22.24
C ILE A 252 13.09 -4.79 22.89
N GLY A 253 13.01 -4.67 24.20
CA GLY A 253 13.50 -3.48 24.92
C GLY A 253 15.02 -3.27 24.75
N GLU A 254 15.80 -4.34 24.87
CA GLU A 254 17.26 -4.32 24.66
C GLU A 254 17.60 -3.95 23.19
N ALA A 255 16.85 -4.50 22.23
CA ALA A 255 16.98 -4.19 20.82
C ALA A 255 16.65 -2.72 20.51
N ALA A 256 15.59 -2.19 21.12
CA ALA A 256 15.16 -0.80 20.94
C ALA A 256 16.24 0.20 21.36
N ALA A 257 16.92 -0.05 22.48
CA ALA A 257 18.03 0.77 22.93
C ALA A 257 19.19 0.76 21.92
N GLN A 258 19.57 -0.42 21.42
CA GLN A 258 20.63 -0.55 20.42
C GLN A 258 20.27 0.14 19.10
N MET A 259 19.02 -0.03 18.62
CA MET A 259 18.54 0.62 17.40
C MET A 259 18.57 2.14 17.53
N ARG A 260 18.02 2.67 18.63
CA ARG A 260 18.02 4.12 18.87
C ARG A 260 19.43 4.71 18.90
N GLU A 261 20.36 4.02 19.54
CA GLU A 261 21.77 4.43 19.56
C GLU A 261 22.40 4.35 18.15
N GLY A 262 22.12 3.26 17.42
CA GLY A 262 22.71 3.02 16.10
C GLY A 262 22.24 3.99 15.02
N VAL A 263 20.96 4.36 14.98
CA VAL A 263 20.46 5.35 14.02
C VAL A 263 20.84 6.79 14.38
N GLY A 264 21.28 7.03 15.61
CA GLY A 264 21.66 8.37 16.09
C GLY A 264 20.45 9.27 16.38
N PRO A 265 20.67 10.53 16.74
CA PRO A 265 19.59 11.44 17.16
C PRO A 265 18.59 11.77 16.05
N ASP A 266 19.05 11.85 14.82
CA ASP A 266 18.26 12.29 13.65
C ASP A 266 17.76 11.12 12.79
N GLY A 267 18.24 9.91 13.03
CA GLY A 267 17.81 8.71 12.31
C GLY A 267 16.49 8.15 12.88
N ASN A 268 15.77 7.42 12.05
CA ASN A 268 14.56 6.72 12.42
C ASN A 268 14.78 5.21 12.49
N TRP A 269 13.97 4.55 13.31
CA TRP A 269 13.92 3.09 13.36
C TRP A 269 12.48 2.62 13.55
N MET A 270 12.21 1.40 13.14
CA MET A 270 10.92 0.76 13.28
C MET A 270 11.10 -0.71 13.64
N ILE A 271 10.06 -1.28 14.22
CA ILE A 271 10.02 -2.69 14.59
C ILE A 271 8.72 -3.32 14.09
N ASP A 272 8.85 -4.52 13.54
CA ASP A 272 7.73 -5.38 13.20
C ASP A 272 7.56 -6.45 14.29
N LEU A 273 6.37 -6.51 14.85
CA LEU A 273 6.01 -7.45 15.91
C LEU A 273 5.31 -8.71 15.40
N HIS A 274 5.00 -8.74 14.07
CA HIS A 274 4.41 -9.90 13.38
C HIS A 274 3.22 -10.52 14.12
N GLN A 275 2.36 -9.67 14.71
CA GLN A 275 1.09 -10.10 15.33
C GLN A 275 1.23 -11.16 16.45
N LYS A 276 2.37 -11.19 17.14
CA LYS A 276 2.68 -12.26 18.12
C LYS A 276 2.02 -12.08 19.46
N PHE A 277 1.65 -10.85 19.81
CA PHE A 277 1.26 -10.50 21.17
C PHE A 277 -0.25 -10.48 21.35
N ASP A 278 -0.68 -10.93 22.53
CA ASP A 278 -2.01 -10.64 23.02
C ASP A 278 -2.13 -9.16 23.44
N PHE A 279 -3.36 -8.68 23.60
CA PHE A 279 -3.61 -7.26 23.81
C PHE A 279 -2.81 -6.63 24.97
N HIS A 280 -2.75 -7.31 26.13
CA HIS A 280 -2.03 -6.79 27.30
C HIS A 280 -0.51 -6.75 27.08
N GLU A 281 0.03 -7.73 26.35
CA GLU A 281 1.44 -7.80 25.96
C GLU A 281 1.78 -6.73 24.91
N ALA A 282 0.90 -6.51 23.93
CA ALA A 282 1.07 -5.44 22.96
C ALA A 282 1.11 -4.05 23.62
N VAL A 283 0.26 -3.82 24.65
CA VAL A 283 0.32 -2.59 25.46
C VAL A 283 1.67 -2.48 26.18
N GLU A 284 2.16 -3.57 26.80
CA GLU A 284 3.45 -3.59 27.49
C GLU A 284 4.59 -3.28 26.54
N VAL A 285 4.65 -3.95 25.38
CA VAL A 285 5.67 -3.70 24.34
C VAL A 285 5.62 -2.25 23.85
N CYS A 286 4.46 -1.76 23.45
CA CYS A 286 4.35 -0.39 22.94
C CYS A 286 4.84 0.65 23.95
N ARG A 287 4.47 0.49 25.24
CA ARG A 287 4.94 1.38 26.31
C ARG A 287 6.45 1.27 26.56
N LEU A 288 7.00 0.06 26.47
CA LEU A 288 8.44 -0.18 26.59
C LEU A 288 9.21 0.54 25.48
N LEU A 289 8.62 0.66 24.29
CA LEU A 289 9.24 1.31 23.13
C LEU A 289 9.16 2.85 23.15
N GLU A 290 8.21 3.46 23.86
CA GLU A 290 8.00 4.92 23.88
C GLU A 290 9.27 5.74 24.19
N PRO A 291 10.10 5.40 25.22
CA PRO A 291 11.33 6.14 25.51
C PRO A 291 12.34 6.12 24.37
N HIS A 292 12.30 5.10 23.53
CA HIS A 292 13.20 4.91 22.40
C HIS A 292 12.70 5.57 21.09
N ARG A 293 11.50 6.16 21.11
CA ARG A 293 10.93 6.95 20.04
C ARG A 293 10.98 6.24 18.65
N PRO A 294 10.32 5.09 18.49
CA PRO A 294 10.21 4.44 17.19
C PRO A 294 9.47 5.34 16.20
N PHE A 295 9.83 5.28 14.92
CA PHE A 295 9.08 5.92 13.86
C PHE A 295 7.78 5.16 13.56
N ILE A 296 7.81 3.83 13.67
CA ILE A 296 6.67 2.94 13.48
C ILE A 296 6.83 1.72 14.38
N VAL A 297 5.71 1.27 14.97
CA VAL A 297 5.51 -0.08 15.50
C VAL A 297 4.52 -0.77 14.58
N GLU A 298 5.01 -1.79 13.88
CA GLU A 298 4.28 -2.56 12.89
C GLU A 298 3.62 -3.77 13.55
N ASP A 299 2.38 -4.06 13.16
CA ASP A 299 1.58 -5.22 13.53
C ASP A 299 1.69 -5.66 15.01
N PRO A 300 1.32 -4.78 15.96
CA PRO A 300 1.55 -5.03 17.40
C PRO A 300 0.71 -6.16 17.96
N LEU A 301 -0.41 -6.53 17.33
CA LEU A 301 -1.29 -7.62 17.77
C LEU A 301 -1.92 -8.31 16.56
N ARG A 302 -2.52 -9.48 16.76
CA ARG A 302 -3.15 -10.26 15.69
C ARG A 302 -4.36 -9.53 15.11
N GLU A 303 -4.15 -8.80 14.07
CA GLU A 303 -5.04 -7.76 13.57
C GLU A 303 -6.23 -8.29 12.81
N GLU A 304 -6.08 -9.39 12.08
CA GLU A 304 -7.19 -9.98 11.35
C GLU A 304 -8.36 -10.33 12.26
N GLN A 305 -8.07 -10.92 13.42
CA GLN A 305 -9.08 -11.33 14.38
C GLN A 305 -9.40 -10.23 15.41
N PHE A 306 -8.43 -9.38 15.73
CA PHE A 306 -8.51 -8.44 16.85
C PHE A 306 -8.32 -6.98 16.45
N ARG A 307 -8.41 -6.62 15.18
CA ARG A 307 -8.31 -5.21 14.71
C ARG A 307 -9.24 -4.26 15.45
N THR A 308 -10.39 -4.76 15.92
CA THR A 308 -11.34 -3.99 16.73
C THR A 308 -10.78 -3.59 18.10
N GLN A 309 -9.63 -4.11 18.51
CA GLN A 309 -8.91 -3.73 19.71
C GLN A 309 -7.87 -2.62 19.49
N LEU A 310 -7.52 -2.32 18.24
CA LEU A 310 -6.59 -1.24 17.90
C LEU A 310 -7.01 0.13 18.47
N PRO A 311 -8.29 0.55 18.43
CA PRO A 311 -8.72 1.78 19.08
C PRO A 311 -8.39 1.85 20.56
N LYS A 312 -8.48 0.71 21.26
CA LYS A 312 -8.12 0.62 22.70
C LYS A 312 -6.61 0.70 22.89
N LEU A 313 -5.84 0.00 22.04
CA LEU A 313 -4.38 0.07 22.07
C LEU A 313 -3.91 1.51 21.83
N ARG A 314 -4.50 2.21 20.84
CA ARG A 314 -4.18 3.62 20.53
C ARG A 314 -4.30 4.53 21.76
N LEU A 315 -5.30 4.31 22.60
CA LEU A 315 -5.50 5.10 23.82
C LEU A 315 -4.46 4.79 24.92
N MET A 316 -3.71 3.71 24.80
CA MET A 316 -2.78 3.22 25.85
C MET A 316 -1.31 3.45 25.51
N THR A 317 -1.00 3.95 24.31
CA THR A 317 0.37 4.22 23.86
C THR A 317 0.45 5.43 22.95
N SER A 318 1.62 6.07 22.93
CA SER A 318 1.94 7.18 22.04
C SER A 318 2.77 6.78 20.82
N VAL A 319 3.24 5.52 20.72
CA VAL A 319 4.02 5.09 19.55
C VAL A 319 3.17 5.11 18.29
N PRO A 320 3.73 5.52 17.13
CA PRO A 320 3.00 5.45 15.87
C PRO A 320 2.74 3.98 15.47
N LEU A 321 1.48 3.66 15.15
CA LEU A 321 1.02 2.32 14.78
C LEU A 321 0.87 2.18 13.28
N ALA A 322 1.39 1.10 12.72
CA ALA A 322 1.29 0.75 11.30
C ALA A 322 0.82 -0.71 11.10
N PRO A 323 -0.46 -0.98 11.28
CA PRO A 323 -1.04 -2.28 11.03
C PRO A 323 -1.54 -2.46 9.60
N GLY A 324 -1.88 -3.70 9.23
CA GLY A 324 -2.73 -3.98 8.09
C GLY A 324 -2.07 -4.68 6.91
N GLU A 325 -0.91 -5.31 7.08
CA GLU A 325 -0.29 -6.06 5.99
C GLU A 325 -1.15 -7.23 5.49
N GLU A 326 -1.99 -7.79 6.36
CA GLU A 326 -2.93 -8.86 6.04
C GLU A 326 -4.34 -8.37 5.69
N TRP A 327 -4.62 -7.06 5.76
CA TRP A 327 -5.98 -6.56 5.52
C TRP A 327 -6.34 -6.57 4.04
N GLY A 328 -7.65 -6.66 3.79
CA GLY A 328 -8.21 -6.68 2.46
C GLY A 328 -8.61 -5.29 1.97
N THR A 329 -9.90 -5.09 1.72
CA THR A 329 -10.42 -3.89 1.08
C THR A 329 -10.40 -2.64 1.99
N ARG A 330 -10.72 -1.48 1.40
CA ARG A 330 -10.94 -0.22 2.16
C ARG A 330 -11.88 -0.38 3.36
N ALA A 331 -12.77 -1.36 3.36
CA ALA A 331 -13.68 -1.60 4.49
C ALA A 331 -12.93 -2.02 5.76
N ASP A 332 -11.73 -2.60 5.63
CA ASP A 332 -10.89 -2.94 6.77
C ASP A 332 -10.11 -1.72 7.29
N PHE A 333 -9.69 -0.83 6.39
CA PHE A 333 -8.88 0.34 6.73
C PHE A 333 -9.73 1.55 7.17
N SER A 334 -10.83 1.87 6.46
CA SER A 334 -11.58 3.11 6.64
C SER A 334 -11.98 3.38 8.08
N PRO A 335 -12.56 2.43 8.85
CA PRO A 335 -12.99 2.73 10.22
C PRO A 335 -11.85 3.19 11.14
N LEU A 336 -10.66 2.62 10.97
CA LEU A 336 -9.49 2.93 11.80
C LEU A 336 -8.77 4.21 11.33
N VAL A 337 -8.74 4.43 10.02
CA VAL A 337 -8.19 5.65 9.42
C VAL A 337 -9.05 6.87 9.77
N GLU A 338 -10.37 6.78 9.65
CA GLU A 338 -11.33 7.84 9.96
C GLU A 338 -11.29 8.28 11.42
N GLN A 339 -11.09 7.33 12.33
CA GLN A 339 -10.96 7.60 13.77
C GLN A 339 -9.53 7.95 14.20
N ARG A 340 -8.55 7.85 13.29
CA ARG A 340 -7.13 8.06 13.60
C ARG A 340 -6.58 7.09 14.64
N ASP A 341 -7.09 5.87 14.62
CA ASP A 341 -6.62 4.78 15.49
C ASP A 341 -5.30 4.18 15.01
N ILE A 342 -4.91 4.50 13.78
CA ILE A 342 -3.62 4.13 13.17
C ILE A 342 -2.94 5.37 12.56
N ASP A 343 -1.63 5.36 12.49
CA ASP A 343 -0.82 6.46 11.94
C ASP A 343 -0.38 6.17 10.50
N PHE A 344 -0.20 4.89 10.18
CA PHE A 344 0.16 4.40 8.85
C PHE A 344 -0.66 3.16 8.49
N ALA A 345 -1.03 3.03 7.23
CA ALA A 345 -1.67 1.85 6.67
C ALA A 345 -0.63 0.96 5.97
N ARG A 346 -0.54 -0.32 6.36
CA ARG A 346 0.33 -1.33 5.73
C ARG A 346 -0.31 -1.99 4.50
N ALA A 347 -1.10 -1.23 3.74
CA ALA A 347 -1.82 -1.75 2.59
C ALA A 347 -0.87 -2.29 1.51
N SER A 348 -1.12 -3.50 1.01
CA SER A 348 -0.35 -4.10 -0.07
C SER A 348 -1.23 -4.46 -1.26
N LEU A 349 -0.76 -4.22 -2.48
CA LEU A 349 -1.55 -4.36 -3.71
C LEU A 349 -2.22 -5.74 -3.87
N PRO A 350 -1.53 -6.87 -3.69
CA PRO A 350 -2.21 -8.16 -3.80
C PRO A 350 -3.28 -8.36 -2.73
N ASN A 351 -3.01 -7.95 -1.48
CA ASN A 351 -3.91 -8.21 -0.36
C ASN A 351 -5.18 -7.35 -0.43
N VAL A 352 -5.06 -6.11 -0.94
CA VAL A 352 -6.23 -5.23 -1.09
C VAL A 352 -7.00 -5.47 -2.39
N GLY A 353 -6.53 -6.35 -3.26
CA GLY A 353 -7.19 -6.65 -4.53
C GLY A 353 -6.79 -5.73 -5.69
N GLY A 354 -5.60 -5.10 -5.63
CA GLY A 354 -4.99 -4.37 -6.72
C GLY A 354 -5.04 -2.85 -6.62
N ILE A 355 -4.68 -2.19 -7.72
CA ILE A 355 -4.58 -0.73 -7.83
C ILE A 355 -5.96 -0.06 -7.68
N THR A 356 -6.99 -0.65 -8.28
CA THR A 356 -8.36 -0.10 -8.23
C THR A 356 -8.84 0.12 -6.80
N GLU A 357 -8.55 -0.78 -5.89
CA GLU A 357 -8.91 -0.64 -4.47
C GLU A 357 -7.89 0.20 -3.70
N MET A 358 -6.60 0.06 -4.02
CA MET A 358 -5.55 0.87 -3.40
C MET A 358 -5.79 2.38 -3.58
N LEU A 359 -6.24 2.83 -4.75
CA LEU A 359 -6.56 4.25 -4.98
C LEU A 359 -7.66 4.77 -4.04
N LYS A 360 -8.61 3.92 -3.66
CA LYS A 360 -9.68 4.26 -2.71
C LYS A 360 -9.14 4.33 -1.27
N ILE A 361 -8.27 3.40 -0.89
CA ILE A 361 -7.55 3.44 0.39
C ILE A 361 -6.69 4.70 0.49
N MET A 362 -5.95 5.02 -0.59
CA MET A 362 -5.15 6.25 -0.66
C MET A 362 -6.00 7.51 -0.42
N ALA A 363 -7.19 7.59 -1.02
CA ALA A 363 -8.09 8.74 -0.86
C ALA A 363 -8.57 8.89 0.60
N VAL A 364 -8.91 7.79 1.26
CA VAL A 364 -9.29 7.81 2.68
C VAL A 364 -8.10 8.21 3.57
N CYS A 365 -6.93 7.64 3.33
CA CYS A 365 -5.70 7.97 4.06
C CYS A 365 -5.31 9.45 3.89
N ASP A 366 -5.37 9.99 2.67
CA ASP A 366 -5.07 11.42 2.42
C ASP A 366 -6.03 12.35 3.15
N THR A 367 -7.32 12.05 3.10
CA THR A 367 -8.36 12.84 3.80
C THR A 367 -8.08 12.97 5.30
N HIS A 368 -7.56 11.92 5.93
CA HIS A 368 -7.34 11.84 7.37
C HIS A 368 -5.86 12.02 7.78
N ARG A 369 -4.98 12.31 6.83
CA ARG A 369 -3.53 12.48 7.07
C ARG A 369 -2.88 11.25 7.71
N VAL A 370 -3.32 10.05 7.32
CA VAL A 370 -2.68 8.78 7.64
C VAL A 370 -1.68 8.45 6.53
N GLY A 371 -0.46 8.06 6.89
CA GLY A 371 0.57 7.67 5.94
C GLY A 371 0.31 6.27 5.35
N ILE A 372 1.04 5.92 4.30
CA ILE A 372 1.01 4.56 3.73
C ILE A 372 2.42 3.98 3.70
N VAL A 373 2.57 2.79 4.27
CA VAL A 373 3.81 2.02 4.27
C VAL A 373 3.47 0.64 3.69
N PRO A 374 3.48 0.49 2.35
CA PRO A 374 3.00 -0.74 1.72
C PRO A 374 3.90 -1.92 2.08
N HIS A 375 3.26 -3.06 2.44
CA HIS A 375 3.95 -4.30 2.71
C HIS A 375 4.52 -4.92 1.41
N PHE A 376 5.73 -5.44 1.47
CA PHE A 376 6.36 -6.15 0.36
C PHE A 376 5.68 -7.50 0.10
N THR A 377 5.29 -7.74 -1.14
CA THR A 377 4.65 -9.01 -1.52
C THR A 377 5.27 -9.69 -2.75
N GLY A 378 6.16 -9.01 -3.44
CA GLY A 378 6.85 -9.56 -4.61
C GLY A 378 7.29 -8.46 -5.58
N PRO A 379 8.15 -8.77 -6.55
CA PRO A 379 8.81 -7.73 -7.35
C PRO A 379 7.87 -6.94 -8.26
N ILE A 380 6.89 -7.56 -8.92
CA ILE A 380 5.93 -6.85 -9.79
C ILE A 380 4.99 -5.99 -8.93
N ALA A 381 4.51 -6.52 -7.80
CA ALA A 381 3.70 -5.76 -6.86
C ALA A 381 4.48 -4.56 -6.29
N THR A 382 5.79 -4.71 -6.03
CA THR A 382 6.67 -3.61 -5.59
C THR A 382 6.74 -2.48 -6.62
N VAL A 383 6.81 -2.81 -7.92
CA VAL A 383 6.71 -1.81 -8.98
C VAL A 383 5.35 -1.11 -8.97
N GLY A 384 4.27 -1.86 -8.79
CA GLY A 384 2.93 -1.31 -8.62
C GLY A 384 2.82 -0.37 -7.41
N HIS A 385 3.43 -0.74 -6.27
CA HIS A 385 3.53 0.15 -5.10
C HIS A 385 4.28 1.43 -5.44
N MET A 386 5.41 1.35 -6.12
CA MET A 386 6.15 2.54 -6.56
C MET A 386 5.24 3.46 -7.40
N GLN A 387 4.52 2.92 -8.38
CA GLN A 387 3.63 3.70 -9.23
C GLN A 387 2.50 4.40 -8.45
N THR A 388 1.85 3.69 -7.52
CA THR A 388 0.78 4.26 -6.68
C THR A 388 1.30 5.27 -5.68
N MET A 389 2.41 4.97 -5.00
CA MET A 389 2.99 5.83 -3.97
C MET A 389 3.65 7.09 -4.55
N MET A 390 4.08 7.07 -5.81
CA MET A 390 4.52 8.29 -6.51
C MET A 390 3.41 9.34 -6.62
N ALA A 391 2.16 8.91 -6.75
CA ALA A 391 0.99 9.79 -6.87
C ALA A 391 0.34 10.13 -5.51
N PHE A 392 0.60 9.37 -4.45
CA PHE A 392 0.00 9.62 -3.13
C PHE A 392 0.63 10.86 -2.47
N PRO A 393 -0.15 11.90 -2.08
CA PRO A 393 0.40 13.13 -1.53
C PRO A 393 0.81 13.05 -0.06
N GLY A 394 0.37 12.02 0.68
CA GLY A 394 0.67 11.82 2.10
C GLY A 394 2.07 11.28 2.38
N GLN A 395 2.36 10.93 3.64
CA GLN A 395 3.62 10.29 4.01
C GLN A 395 3.73 8.89 3.43
N VAL A 396 4.89 8.56 2.89
CA VAL A 396 5.20 7.24 2.33
C VAL A 396 6.58 6.78 2.78
N LEU A 397 6.66 5.53 3.16
CA LEU A 397 7.90 4.79 3.31
C LEU A 397 7.69 3.40 2.69
N MET A 398 8.51 2.97 1.74
CA MET A 398 8.26 1.73 1.02
C MET A 398 9.20 0.61 1.47
N GLU A 399 8.62 -0.55 1.69
CA GLU A 399 9.38 -1.76 1.98
C GLU A 399 10.08 -2.29 0.73
N TYR A 400 11.38 -2.65 0.87
CA TYR A 400 12.15 -3.18 -0.23
C TYR A 400 13.04 -4.35 0.22
N ASN A 401 12.70 -5.55 -0.27
CA ASN A 401 13.34 -6.78 0.19
C ASN A 401 14.52 -7.23 -0.69
N GLN A 402 14.57 -6.81 -1.94
CA GLN A 402 15.47 -7.41 -2.91
C GLN A 402 16.84 -6.70 -3.03
N GLY A 403 17.03 -5.58 -2.33
CA GLY A 403 18.26 -4.81 -2.44
C GLY A 403 18.51 -4.38 -3.89
N GLU A 404 19.75 -4.42 -4.33
CA GLU A 404 20.16 -4.09 -5.70
C GLU A 404 20.16 -5.34 -6.63
N ARG A 405 19.66 -6.48 -6.19
CA ARG A 405 19.68 -7.71 -6.98
C ARG A 405 18.64 -7.65 -8.09
N PRO A 406 19.06 -7.89 -9.35
CA PRO A 406 18.12 -7.97 -10.46
C PRO A 406 17.16 -9.15 -10.24
N VAL A 407 15.91 -8.96 -10.65
CA VAL A 407 14.92 -10.03 -10.73
C VAL A 407 15.06 -10.68 -12.11
N PRO A 408 15.49 -11.95 -12.22
CA PRO A 408 15.93 -12.52 -13.50
C PRO A 408 14.89 -12.43 -14.62
N TYR A 409 13.61 -12.49 -14.28
CA TYR A 409 12.50 -12.45 -15.25
C TYR A 409 11.94 -11.05 -15.52
N LEU A 410 12.47 -10.01 -14.89
CA LEU A 410 12.07 -8.63 -15.14
C LEU A 410 13.25 -7.85 -15.70
N SER A 411 13.06 -7.24 -16.87
CA SER A 411 13.95 -6.18 -17.34
C SER A 411 13.53 -4.85 -16.73
N GLU A 412 14.49 -3.94 -16.60
CA GLU A 412 14.21 -2.54 -16.26
C GLU A 412 13.52 -2.37 -14.90
N PHE A 413 13.90 -3.23 -13.97
CA PHE A 413 13.42 -3.18 -12.60
C PHE A 413 13.77 -1.84 -11.92
N LEU A 414 13.33 -1.63 -10.71
CA LEU A 414 13.43 -0.35 -10.00
C LEU A 414 14.87 0.16 -9.89
N GLU A 415 15.07 1.45 -10.15
CA GLU A 415 16.31 2.15 -9.84
C GLU A 415 16.37 2.51 -8.36
N CYS A 416 17.14 1.75 -7.59
CA CYS A 416 17.33 1.96 -6.16
C CYS A 416 18.74 2.43 -5.86
N ARG A 417 18.89 3.56 -5.17
CA ARG A 417 20.18 4.09 -4.72
C ARG A 417 20.02 4.91 -3.46
N ASN A 418 21.02 4.82 -2.57
CA ASN A 418 21.05 5.60 -1.33
C ASN A 418 19.73 5.54 -0.54
N GLY A 419 19.14 4.33 -0.38
CA GLY A 419 17.90 4.14 0.35
C GLY A 419 16.65 4.74 -0.29
N LYS A 420 16.66 5.00 -1.60
CA LYS A 420 15.57 5.63 -2.35
C LYS A 420 15.29 4.87 -3.64
N VAL A 421 14.05 4.98 -4.13
CA VAL A 421 13.64 4.48 -5.45
C VAL A 421 13.09 5.62 -6.31
N TRP A 422 13.47 5.60 -7.60
CA TRP A 422 12.97 6.52 -8.63
C TRP A 422 12.11 5.76 -9.64
N PRO A 423 11.06 6.38 -10.17
CA PRO A 423 10.31 5.80 -11.27
C PRO A 423 11.15 5.79 -12.55
N ASN A 424 10.92 4.81 -13.42
CA ASN A 424 11.60 4.70 -14.71
C ASN A 424 10.88 5.42 -15.86
N ASP A 425 9.76 6.09 -15.60
CA ASP A 425 8.95 6.89 -16.54
C ASP A 425 8.48 6.14 -17.81
N ARG A 426 8.51 4.80 -17.83
CA ARG A 426 8.04 3.96 -18.94
C ARG A 426 6.54 3.69 -18.84
N SER A 427 5.92 3.37 -19.99
CA SER A 427 4.49 3.10 -20.05
C SER A 427 4.07 1.89 -19.22
N GLY A 428 2.87 1.97 -18.65
CA GLY A 428 2.32 0.96 -17.76
C GLY A 428 3.08 0.88 -16.44
N LEU A 429 3.37 -0.33 -15.99
CA LEU A 429 4.25 -0.58 -14.83
C LEU A 429 5.71 -0.22 -15.11
N GLY A 430 6.10 -0.12 -16.38
CA GLY A 430 7.47 0.19 -16.76
C GLY A 430 8.44 -0.98 -16.70
N VAL A 431 7.93 -2.21 -16.68
CA VAL A 431 8.74 -3.44 -16.70
C VAL A 431 8.31 -4.36 -17.83
N THR A 432 9.23 -5.19 -18.29
CA THR A 432 8.98 -6.24 -19.28
C THR A 432 9.33 -7.59 -18.67
N VAL A 433 8.47 -8.59 -18.91
CA VAL A 433 8.69 -9.95 -18.42
C VAL A 433 9.42 -10.79 -19.49
N ASP A 434 10.52 -11.40 -19.12
CA ASP A 434 11.17 -12.43 -19.93
C ASP A 434 10.59 -13.82 -19.59
N GLU A 435 9.65 -14.28 -20.42
CA GLU A 435 8.94 -15.55 -20.22
C GLU A 435 9.91 -16.76 -20.22
N ARG A 436 11.10 -16.64 -20.83
CA ARG A 436 12.11 -17.71 -20.84
C ARG A 436 12.68 -18.00 -19.44
N GLN A 437 12.56 -17.07 -18.52
CA GLN A 437 12.97 -17.19 -17.11
C GLN A 437 11.83 -17.69 -16.20
N LEU A 438 10.71 -18.07 -16.80
CA LEU A 438 9.50 -18.51 -16.09
C LEU A 438 9.14 -19.95 -16.47
N VAL A 439 8.47 -20.63 -15.55
CA VAL A 439 7.86 -21.95 -15.76
C VAL A 439 6.37 -21.74 -16.00
N PHE A 440 5.88 -22.11 -17.17
CA PHE A 440 4.46 -22.05 -17.53
C PHE A 440 3.66 -23.00 -16.66
N VAL A 441 2.49 -22.54 -16.20
CA VAL A 441 1.56 -23.31 -15.37
C VAL A 441 0.28 -23.62 -16.15
N GLU A 442 -0.40 -22.58 -16.66
CA GLU A 442 -1.72 -22.71 -17.28
C GLU A 442 -2.02 -21.49 -18.17
N ALA A 443 -2.91 -21.68 -19.14
CA ALA A 443 -3.55 -20.61 -19.90
C ALA A 443 -5.08 -20.76 -19.82
N ILE A 444 -5.76 -19.65 -19.48
CA ILE A 444 -7.21 -19.57 -19.33
C ILE A 444 -7.73 -18.71 -20.48
N THR A 445 -8.60 -19.28 -21.31
CA THR A 445 -9.16 -18.66 -22.53
C THR A 445 -10.69 -18.58 -22.51
N GLU A 446 -11.32 -19.29 -21.59
CA GLU A 446 -12.77 -19.37 -21.51
C GLU A 446 -13.30 -18.50 -20.37
N GLY A 447 -14.24 -17.63 -20.69
CA GLY A 447 -14.98 -16.81 -19.75
C GLY A 447 -16.31 -17.46 -19.37
N ALA A 448 -16.70 -17.28 -18.14
CA ALA A 448 -18.06 -17.56 -17.66
C ALA A 448 -18.49 -16.32 -16.86
N PRO A 449 -19.20 -15.37 -17.48
CA PRO A 449 -19.64 -14.19 -16.77
C PRO A 449 -20.49 -14.60 -15.56
N GLY A 450 -20.09 -14.13 -14.39
CA GLY A 450 -20.82 -14.37 -13.15
C GLY A 450 -22.23 -13.78 -13.19
N ALA A 451 -23.10 -14.29 -12.35
CA ALA A 451 -24.51 -13.88 -12.22
C ALA A 451 -24.66 -12.53 -11.47
N THR A 452 -23.81 -11.53 -11.75
CA THR A 452 -23.93 -10.22 -11.13
C THR A 452 -25.21 -9.53 -11.60
N GLN A 453 -26.09 -9.20 -10.67
CA GLN A 453 -27.30 -8.43 -10.93
C GLN A 453 -26.96 -6.94 -11.05
N ARG A 454 -27.79 -6.21 -11.81
CA ARG A 454 -27.67 -4.75 -11.93
C ARG A 454 -28.91 -4.08 -11.37
N ARG A 455 -28.71 -2.95 -10.72
CA ARG A 455 -29.79 -2.03 -10.36
C ARG A 455 -30.29 -1.28 -11.58
N LEU A 456 -31.38 -0.56 -11.44
CA LEU A 456 -32.00 0.23 -12.51
C LEU A 456 -31.07 1.33 -13.06
N ASP A 457 -30.17 1.85 -12.26
CA ASP A 457 -29.16 2.84 -12.64
C ASP A 457 -27.92 2.22 -13.31
N GLY A 458 -27.92 0.89 -13.52
CA GLY A 458 -26.82 0.15 -14.12
C GLY A 458 -25.70 -0.25 -13.14
N SER A 459 -25.71 0.20 -11.89
CA SER A 459 -24.73 -0.20 -10.89
C SER A 459 -24.88 -1.69 -10.54
N LEU A 460 -23.77 -2.30 -10.10
CA LEU A 460 -23.80 -3.69 -9.66
C LEU A 460 -24.52 -3.83 -8.33
N SER A 461 -25.30 -4.88 -8.20
CA SER A 461 -25.90 -5.32 -6.95
C SER A 461 -25.18 -6.57 -6.47
N HIS A 462 -24.98 -6.68 -5.17
CA HIS A 462 -24.76 -7.99 -4.58
C HIS A 462 -25.92 -8.95 -4.91
N TRP A 463 -25.64 -10.19 -4.84
CA TRP A 463 -26.59 -11.29 -4.88
C TRP A 463 -27.96 -10.91 -4.35
#